data_a4dae05a0ef25f6afc5eabc94f0e2b21
#
_entry.id   a4dae05a0ef25f6afc5eabc94f0e2b21
#
_cell.length_a   1.000
_cell.length_b   1.000
_cell.length_c   1.000
_cell.angle_alpha   90.00
_cell.angle_beta   90.00
_cell.angle_gamma   90.00
#
_symmetry.space_group_name_H-M   'P 1'
#
loop_
_entity.id
_entity.type
_entity.pdbx_description
1 polymer ?
#
loop_
_entity_poly.entity_id
_entity_poly.type
_entity_poly.pdbx_seq_one_letter_code
_entity_poly.pdbx_strand_id
1 'polypeptide(L)'
;MELLKQTAGFQSVHVSFRGGNEAVTALLAGQVDLTFNHIPNVLSHIEQGTFRVLATSGSTRAQVLPKVPTVKEAGHDIVASAWFGFFAPAKTPPPIIDQVYQGVAKALQDTELRYRLIAQGDEPIAKGPDKFRELQLSEMKMWIPVIRAAKIDQK
;
A
#
# COMPACT_ATOMS: atom_id res chain seq x y z
N MET A 1 -0.12 -4.87 9.25
CA MET A 1 0.22 -5.03 10.69
C MET A 1 0.58 -6.47 11.05
N GLU A 2 -0.22 -7.49 10.72
CA GLU A 2 0.03 -8.89 11.10
C GLU A 2 1.38 -9.44 10.64
N LEU A 3 1.82 -9.11 9.42
CA LEU A 3 3.16 -9.47 8.94
C LEU A 3 4.26 -8.90 9.84
N LEU A 4 4.13 -7.64 10.26
CA LEU A 4 5.09 -7.00 11.17
C LEU A 4 5.09 -7.66 12.56
N LYS A 5 3.90 -8.01 13.10
CA LYS A 5 3.81 -8.75 14.37
C LYS A 5 4.55 -10.09 14.31
N GLN A 6 4.34 -10.85 13.23
CA GLN A 6 4.99 -12.16 13.06
C GLN A 6 6.51 -12.04 12.92
N THR A 7 6.99 -11.02 12.21
CA THR A 7 8.42 -10.83 11.95
C THR A 7 9.16 -10.21 13.13
N ALA A 8 8.55 -9.24 13.79
CA ALA A 8 9.17 -8.50 14.90
C ALA A 8 8.87 -9.11 16.30
N GLY A 9 7.94 -10.09 16.38
CA GLY A 9 7.66 -10.83 17.60
C GLY A 9 6.95 -10.04 18.71
N PHE A 10 6.24 -8.94 18.39
CA PHE A 10 5.52 -8.17 19.40
C PHE A 10 4.02 -8.53 19.45
N GLN A 11 3.40 -8.20 20.58
CA GLN A 11 1.98 -8.43 20.81
C GLN A 11 1.17 -7.16 20.53
N SER A 12 0.08 -7.29 19.78
CA SER A 12 -0.92 -6.24 19.62
C SER A 12 -2.28 -6.82 19.32
N VAL A 13 -3.33 -6.12 19.73
CA VAL A 13 -4.71 -6.48 19.41
C VAL A 13 -5.05 -5.87 18.05
N HIS A 14 -5.53 -6.72 17.13
CA HIS A 14 -6.00 -6.27 15.82
C HIS A 14 -7.44 -5.78 15.94
N VAL A 15 -7.67 -4.53 15.55
CA VAL A 15 -9.00 -3.94 15.44
C VAL A 15 -9.29 -3.71 13.96
N SER A 16 -10.32 -4.39 13.44
CA SER A 16 -10.71 -4.29 12.04
C SER A 16 -11.64 -3.11 11.79
N PHE A 17 -11.38 -2.36 10.71
CA PHE A 17 -12.21 -1.26 10.22
C PHE A 17 -12.63 -1.53 8.77
N ARG A 18 -13.73 -0.93 8.31
CA ARG A 18 -14.22 -1.08 6.93
C ARG A 18 -13.30 -0.44 5.89
N GLY A 19 -12.43 0.50 6.32
CA GLY A 19 -11.49 1.15 5.43
C GLY A 19 -10.50 2.05 6.17
N GLY A 20 -9.52 2.58 5.43
CA GLY A 20 -8.44 3.40 5.97
C GLY A 20 -8.92 4.66 6.69
N ASN A 21 -9.97 5.30 6.20
CA ASN A 21 -10.51 6.53 6.81
C ASN A 21 -11.15 6.29 8.18
N GLU A 22 -11.83 5.15 8.38
CA GLU A 22 -12.35 4.80 9.72
C GLU A 22 -11.20 4.56 10.71
N ALA A 23 -10.13 3.87 10.27
CA ALA A 23 -8.94 3.67 11.08
C ALA A 23 -8.25 4.99 11.45
N VAL A 24 -8.20 5.96 10.53
CA VAL A 24 -7.69 7.32 10.79
C VAL A 24 -8.54 8.01 11.87
N THR A 25 -9.86 7.97 11.75
CA THR A 25 -10.78 8.54 12.74
C THR A 25 -10.59 7.90 14.12
N ALA A 26 -10.47 6.57 14.18
CA ALA A 26 -10.25 5.84 15.42
C ALA A 26 -8.91 6.19 16.08
N LEU A 27 -7.84 6.40 15.29
CA LEU A 27 -6.55 6.85 15.79
C LEU A 27 -6.62 8.28 16.34
N LEU A 28 -7.29 9.20 15.64
CA LEU A 28 -7.51 10.57 16.09
C LEU A 28 -8.30 10.63 17.41
N ALA A 29 -9.27 9.73 17.57
CA ALA A 29 -10.08 9.62 18.78
C ALA A 29 -9.39 8.86 19.92
N GLY A 30 -8.15 8.36 19.75
CA GLY A 30 -7.44 7.57 20.74
C GLY A 30 -8.06 6.20 21.02
N GLN A 31 -8.89 5.68 20.12
CA GLN A 31 -9.49 4.34 20.25
C GLN A 31 -8.50 3.22 19.88
N VAL A 32 -7.47 3.55 19.12
CA VAL A 32 -6.35 2.68 18.78
C VAL A 32 -5.05 3.46 18.91
N ASP A 33 -3.96 2.76 19.24
CA ASP A 33 -2.65 3.38 19.49
C ASP A 33 -1.83 3.61 18.22
N LEU A 34 -2.11 2.82 17.17
CA LEU A 34 -1.41 2.92 15.89
C LEU A 34 -2.27 2.38 14.75
N THR A 35 -1.95 2.83 13.54
CA THR A 35 -2.56 2.32 12.30
C THR A 35 -1.50 2.05 11.25
N PHE A 36 -1.77 1.09 10.39
CA PHE A 36 -1.04 0.87 9.15
C PHE A 36 -1.94 1.31 8.00
N ASN A 37 -1.58 2.38 7.33
CA ASN A 37 -2.47 3.05 6.38
C ASN A 37 -1.73 3.49 5.12
N HIS A 38 -2.47 3.82 4.07
CA HIS A 38 -1.92 4.45 2.87
C HIS A 38 -1.50 5.88 3.16
N ILE A 39 -0.36 6.30 2.60
CA ILE A 39 0.17 7.66 2.76
C ILE A 39 -0.88 8.71 2.39
N PRO A 40 -1.60 8.63 1.26
CA PRO A 40 -2.62 9.64 0.91
C PRO A 40 -3.66 9.89 2.01
N ASN A 41 -4.05 8.85 2.74
CA ASN A 41 -5.07 8.97 3.79
C ASN A 41 -4.58 9.70 5.06
N VAL A 42 -3.26 9.75 5.27
CA VAL A 42 -2.66 10.24 6.52
C VAL A 42 -1.71 11.41 6.30
N LEU A 43 -1.37 11.76 5.06
CA LEU A 43 -0.35 12.75 4.74
C LEU A 43 -0.66 14.12 5.35
N SER A 44 -1.89 14.60 5.22
CA SER A 44 -2.30 15.88 5.81
C SER A 44 -2.18 15.91 7.34
N HIS A 45 -2.46 14.79 8.01
CA HIS A 45 -2.31 14.66 9.46
C HIS A 45 -0.84 14.64 9.89
N ILE A 46 0.03 14.06 9.06
CA ILE A 46 1.48 14.07 9.27
C ILE A 46 2.04 15.49 9.11
N GLU A 47 1.64 16.20 8.06
CA GLU A 47 2.05 17.59 7.79
C GLU A 47 1.59 18.56 8.88
N GLN A 48 0.39 18.36 9.42
CA GLN A 48 -0.15 19.13 10.55
C GLN A 48 0.45 18.74 11.90
N GLY A 49 1.28 17.70 11.96
CA GLY A 49 1.87 17.19 13.20
C GLY A 49 0.89 16.44 14.11
N THR A 50 -0.35 16.16 13.64
CA THR A 50 -1.35 15.41 14.40
C THR A 50 -0.98 13.91 14.47
N PHE A 51 -0.34 13.38 13.43
CA PHE A 51 0.18 12.03 13.40
C PHE A 51 1.70 12.02 13.38
N ARG A 52 2.26 11.10 14.15
CA ARG A 52 3.68 10.75 14.09
C ARG A 52 3.86 9.52 13.21
N VAL A 53 4.50 9.68 12.08
CA VAL A 53 4.88 8.55 11.23
C VAL A 53 6.14 7.89 11.79
N LEU A 54 6.14 6.57 11.86
CA LEU A 54 7.23 5.77 12.42
C LEU A 54 8.11 5.17 11.35
N ALA A 55 7.51 4.57 10.32
CA ALA A 55 8.19 3.96 9.18
C ALA A 55 7.23 3.81 7.99
N THR A 56 7.81 3.62 6.81
CA THR A 56 7.08 3.21 5.59
C THR A 56 7.45 1.77 5.24
N SER A 57 6.56 1.03 4.55
CA SER A 57 6.78 -0.38 4.21
C SER A 57 7.28 -0.61 2.77
N GLY A 58 7.54 0.44 2.03
CA GLY A 58 8.11 0.35 0.68
C GLY A 58 9.54 -0.18 0.67
N SER A 59 10.04 -0.56 -0.51
CA SER A 59 11.45 -0.95 -0.71
C SER A 59 12.42 0.22 -0.55
N THR A 60 11.93 1.44 -0.75
CA THR A 60 12.65 2.71 -0.59
C THR A 60 11.78 3.67 0.21
N ARG A 61 12.39 4.74 0.72
CA ARG A 61 11.64 5.81 1.40
C ARG A 61 10.69 6.48 0.44
N ALA A 62 9.50 6.83 0.93
CA ALA A 62 8.52 7.56 0.13
C ALA A 62 9.03 8.97 -0.19
N GLN A 63 8.86 9.43 -1.42
CA GLN A 63 9.35 10.76 -1.87
C GLN A 63 8.77 11.91 -1.06
N VAL A 64 7.50 11.79 -0.63
CA VAL A 64 6.84 12.80 0.21
C VAL A 64 7.23 12.74 1.69
N LEU A 65 7.91 11.67 2.12
CA LEU A 65 8.37 11.45 3.48
C LEU A 65 9.86 11.04 3.53
N PRO A 66 10.78 11.83 2.95
CA PRO A 66 12.17 11.40 2.73
C PRO A 66 12.97 11.19 4.03
N LYS A 67 12.52 11.76 5.14
CA LYS A 67 13.15 11.62 6.46
C LYS A 67 12.64 10.39 7.23
N VAL A 68 11.55 9.76 6.77
CA VAL A 68 10.95 8.60 7.42
C VAL A 68 11.65 7.34 6.92
N PRO A 69 12.19 6.49 7.82
CA PRO A 69 12.84 5.26 7.41
C PRO A 69 11.83 4.25 6.88
N THR A 70 12.31 3.30 6.11
CA THR A 70 11.53 2.09 5.81
C THR A 70 11.56 1.12 6.99
N VAL A 71 10.59 0.21 7.05
CA VAL A 71 10.58 -0.89 8.02
C VAL A 71 11.85 -1.73 7.89
N LYS A 72 12.37 -1.89 6.67
CA LYS A 72 13.63 -2.59 6.41
C LYS A 72 14.84 -1.85 6.99
N GLU A 73 14.93 -0.54 6.82
CA GLU A 73 15.98 0.30 7.43
C GLU A 73 15.89 0.29 8.97
N ALA A 74 14.70 0.08 9.53
CA ALA A 74 14.48 -0.08 10.97
C ALA A 74 14.83 -1.47 11.50
N GLY A 75 15.38 -2.37 10.68
CA GLY A 75 15.90 -3.67 11.10
C GLY A 75 14.97 -4.86 10.87
N HIS A 76 13.82 -4.66 10.21
CA HIS A 76 12.88 -5.75 9.91
C HIS A 76 12.81 -5.97 8.39
N ASP A 77 13.18 -7.15 7.91
CA ASP A 77 13.19 -7.47 6.47
C ASP A 77 11.77 -7.67 5.92
N ILE A 78 11.03 -6.59 5.89
CA ILE A 78 9.66 -6.51 5.38
C ILE A 78 9.60 -5.45 4.28
N VAL A 79 9.10 -5.85 3.12
CA VAL A 79 8.68 -4.95 2.06
C VAL A 79 7.24 -5.30 1.71
N ALA A 80 6.34 -4.37 1.89
CA ALA A 80 4.93 -4.53 1.57
C ALA A 80 4.40 -3.20 1.01
N SER A 81 3.93 -3.24 -0.22
CA SER A 81 3.36 -2.07 -0.88
C SER A 81 1.90 -2.31 -1.21
N ALA A 82 1.10 -1.29 -1.07
CA ALA A 82 -0.22 -1.31 -1.69
C ALA A 82 -0.08 -0.90 -3.15
N TRP A 83 -0.88 -1.49 -4.00
CA TRP A 83 -0.90 -1.19 -5.42
C TRP A 83 -2.33 -1.12 -5.94
N PHE A 84 -2.53 -0.34 -6.98
CA PHE A 84 -3.79 -0.23 -7.71
C PHE A 84 -3.58 -0.76 -9.12
N GLY A 85 -4.59 -1.42 -9.68
CA GLY A 85 -4.52 -1.97 -11.01
C GLY A 85 -5.87 -1.97 -11.72
N PHE A 86 -5.82 -1.94 -13.04
CA PHE A 86 -6.99 -2.13 -13.89
C PHE A 86 -7.18 -3.62 -14.16
N PHE A 87 -8.41 -4.08 -14.03
CA PHE A 87 -8.81 -5.44 -14.33
C PHE A 87 -9.89 -5.44 -15.39
N ALA A 88 -9.88 -6.45 -16.23
CA ALA A 88 -10.91 -6.68 -17.23
C ALA A 88 -11.54 -8.07 -17.05
N PRO A 89 -12.75 -8.31 -17.55
CA PRO A 89 -13.33 -9.65 -17.58
C PRO A 89 -12.39 -10.68 -18.20
N ALA A 90 -12.38 -11.92 -17.68
CA ALA A 90 -11.41 -12.95 -18.06
C ALA A 90 -11.38 -13.30 -19.57
N LYS A 91 -12.48 -13.03 -20.29
CA LYS A 91 -12.59 -13.29 -21.74
C LYS A 91 -12.33 -12.06 -22.61
N THR A 92 -11.83 -10.96 -22.04
CA THR A 92 -11.49 -9.75 -22.83
C THR A 92 -10.35 -10.08 -23.80
N PRO A 93 -10.51 -9.80 -25.10
CA PRO A 93 -9.48 -10.08 -26.11
C PRO A 93 -8.14 -9.38 -25.79
N PRO A 94 -7.00 -10.06 -25.99
CA PRO A 94 -5.68 -9.47 -25.71
C PRO A 94 -5.41 -8.11 -26.34
N PRO A 95 -5.84 -7.81 -27.60
CA PRO A 95 -5.65 -6.48 -28.17
C PRO A 95 -6.34 -5.35 -27.38
N ILE A 96 -7.48 -5.64 -26.77
CA ILE A 96 -8.19 -4.65 -25.92
C ILE A 96 -7.40 -4.41 -24.63
N ILE A 97 -6.88 -5.47 -24.01
CA ILE A 97 -6.02 -5.35 -22.83
C ILE A 97 -4.79 -4.50 -23.13
N ASP A 98 -4.14 -4.76 -24.27
CA ASP A 98 -2.96 -3.99 -24.68
C ASP A 98 -3.32 -2.52 -24.94
N GLN A 99 -4.42 -2.25 -25.62
CA GLN A 99 -4.90 -0.88 -25.87
C GLN A 99 -5.13 -0.11 -24.55
N VAL A 100 -5.75 -0.74 -23.55
CA VAL A 100 -5.95 -0.13 -22.23
C VAL A 100 -4.61 0.13 -21.56
N TYR A 101 -3.70 -0.86 -21.58
CA TYR A 101 -2.36 -0.70 -21.00
C TYR A 101 -1.60 0.46 -21.64
N GLN A 102 -1.57 0.55 -22.98
CA GLN A 102 -0.89 1.65 -23.68
C GLN A 102 -1.51 3.02 -23.33
N GLY A 103 -2.84 3.07 -23.21
CA GLY A 103 -3.54 4.29 -22.78
C GLY A 103 -3.12 4.73 -21.38
N VAL A 104 -3.08 3.81 -20.43
CA VAL A 104 -2.63 4.07 -19.05
C VAL A 104 -1.15 4.45 -19.02
N ALA A 105 -0.30 3.71 -19.73
CA ALA A 105 1.14 3.99 -19.78
C ALA A 105 1.42 5.39 -20.35
N LYS A 106 0.67 5.79 -21.40
CA LYS A 106 0.76 7.13 -21.98
C LYS A 106 0.28 8.20 -20.98
N ALA A 107 -0.85 7.99 -20.32
CA ALA A 107 -1.37 8.92 -19.33
C ALA A 107 -0.38 9.15 -18.18
N LEU A 108 0.27 8.09 -17.71
CA LEU A 108 1.29 8.18 -16.65
C LEU A 108 2.63 8.82 -17.11
N GLN A 109 2.80 9.17 -18.37
CA GLN A 109 3.90 10.01 -18.86
C GLN A 109 3.60 11.51 -18.74
N ASP A 110 2.33 11.88 -18.56
CA ASP A 110 1.94 13.26 -18.34
C ASP A 110 2.56 13.81 -17.06
N THR A 111 3.27 14.93 -17.18
CA THR A 111 4.05 15.50 -16.08
C THR A 111 3.16 16.00 -14.94
N GLU A 112 2.01 16.60 -15.28
CA GLU A 112 1.09 17.14 -14.28
C GLU A 112 0.41 16.02 -13.49
N LEU A 113 -0.07 14.99 -14.19
CA LEU A 113 -0.65 13.81 -13.55
C LEU A 113 0.36 13.12 -12.62
N ARG A 114 1.60 12.91 -13.10
CA ARG A 114 2.67 12.32 -12.28
C ARG A 114 2.94 13.15 -11.03
N TYR A 115 3.07 14.47 -11.20
CA TYR A 115 3.30 15.37 -10.07
C TYR A 115 2.20 15.27 -9.02
N ARG A 116 0.93 15.27 -9.44
CA ARG A 116 -0.22 15.13 -8.52
C ARG A 116 -0.20 13.80 -7.76
N LEU A 117 0.07 12.69 -8.44
CA LEU A 117 0.14 11.37 -7.81
C LEU A 117 1.28 11.30 -6.79
N ILE A 118 2.47 11.77 -7.17
CA ILE A 118 3.63 11.80 -6.27
C ILE A 118 3.37 12.71 -5.06
N ALA A 119 2.75 13.87 -5.26
CA ALA A 119 2.42 14.78 -4.17
C ALA A 119 1.41 14.19 -3.17
N GLN A 120 0.61 13.23 -3.58
CA GLN A 120 -0.28 12.48 -2.71
C GLN A 120 0.41 11.30 -2.00
N GLY A 121 1.63 10.95 -2.39
CA GLY A 121 2.37 9.83 -1.84
C GLY A 121 2.26 8.53 -2.63
N ASP A 122 1.70 8.60 -3.84
CA ASP A 122 1.63 7.47 -4.77
C ASP A 122 2.85 7.45 -5.70
N GLU A 123 3.25 6.25 -6.11
CA GLU A 123 4.31 6.05 -7.10
C GLU A 123 3.70 5.58 -8.43
N PRO A 124 3.62 6.47 -9.46
CA PRO A 124 2.99 6.14 -10.74
C PRO A 124 3.88 5.20 -11.57
N ILE A 125 3.54 3.91 -11.57
CA ILE A 125 4.25 2.85 -12.30
C ILE A 125 3.28 2.15 -13.25
N ALA A 126 3.61 2.14 -14.55
CA ALA A 126 2.87 1.36 -15.54
C ALA A 126 3.52 -0.01 -15.72
N LYS A 127 3.10 -1.00 -14.94
CA LYS A 127 3.48 -2.41 -15.20
C LYS A 127 2.54 -3.00 -16.25
N GLY A 128 3.12 -3.61 -17.30
CA GLY A 128 2.34 -4.33 -18.30
C GLY A 128 1.64 -5.56 -17.72
N PRO A 129 0.69 -6.17 -18.47
CA PRO A 129 -0.16 -7.25 -17.97
C PRO A 129 0.63 -8.42 -17.36
N ASP A 130 1.70 -8.88 -18.01
CA ASP A 130 2.50 -10.00 -17.52
C ASP A 130 3.22 -9.68 -16.21
N LYS A 131 3.90 -8.52 -16.14
CA LYS A 131 4.58 -8.07 -14.92
C LYS A 131 3.61 -7.79 -13.77
N PHE A 132 2.40 -7.33 -14.10
CA PHE A 132 1.36 -7.13 -13.09
C PHE A 132 0.84 -8.47 -12.57
N ARG A 133 0.68 -9.47 -13.44
CA ARG A 133 0.33 -10.85 -13.04
C ARG A 133 1.41 -11.48 -12.15
N GLU A 134 2.69 -11.31 -12.48
CA GLU A 134 3.80 -11.78 -11.64
C GLU A 134 3.76 -11.15 -10.25
N LEU A 135 3.54 -9.83 -10.18
CA LEU A 135 3.35 -9.13 -8.91
C LEU A 135 2.20 -9.73 -8.11
N GLN A 136 1.03 -9.89 -8.72
CA GLN A 136 -0.15 -10.44 -8.08
C GLN A 136 0.11 -11.85 -7.50
N LEU A 137 0.76 -12.71 -8.27
CA LEU A 137 1.10 -14.08 -7.82
C LEU A 137 2.13 -14.07 -6.68
N SER A 138 3.11 -13.18 -6.71
CA SER A 138 4.09 -13.03 -5.63
C SER A 138 3.45 -12.53 -4.34
N GLU A 139 2.56 -11.55 -4.44
CA GLU A 139 1.78 -11.03 -3.31
C GLU A 139 0.90 -12.14 -2.70
N MET A 140 0.20 -12.92 -3.52
CA MET A 140 -0.60 -14.04 -3.02
C MET A 140 0.25 -15.05 -2.23
N LYS A 141 1.45 -15.39 -2.71
CA LYS A 141 2.37 -16.28 -1.99
C LYS A 141 2.79 -15.71 -0.64
N MET A 142 2.99 -14.42 -0.54
CA MET A 142 3.38 -13.73 0.70
C MET A 142 2.21 -13.61 1.67
N TRP A 143 1.03 -13.17 1.19
CA TRP A 143 -0.08 -12.83 2.08
C TRP A 143 -0.93 -14.01 2.54
N ILE A 144 -1.11 -15.06 1.72
CA ILE A 144 -1.95 -16.22 2.09
C ILE A 144 -1.50 -16.86 3.42
N PRO A 145 -0.20 -17.14 3.65
CA PRO A 145 0.25 -17.67 4.93
C PRO A 145 -0.01 -16.72 6.11
N VAL A 146 0.21 -15.42 5.90
CA VAL A 146 -0.01 -14.39 6.93
C VAL A 146 -1.49 -14.32 7.34
N ILE A 147 -2.40 -14.29 6.36
CA ILE A 147 -3.85 -14.26 6.59
C ILE A 147 -4.31 -15.50 7.35
N ARG A 148 -3.82 -16.69 6.97
CA ARG A 148 -4.15 -17.95 7.65
C ARG A 148 -3.64 -17.97 9.10
N ALA A 149 -2.40 -17.55 9.32
CA ALA A 149 -1.82 -17.50 10.66
C ALA A 149 -2.52 -16.49 11.57
N ALA A 150 -2.94 -15.36 11.02
CA ALA A 150 -3.66 -14.32 11.74
C ALA A 150 -5.13 -14.67 12.01
N LYS A 151 -5.66 -15.78 11.45
CA LYS A 151 -7.06 -16.18 11.55
C LYS A 151 -8.04 -15.06 11.18
N ILE A 152 -7.67 -14.25 10.17
CA ILE A 152 -8.52 -13.20 9.64
C ILE A 152 -9.57 -13.90 8.79
N ASP A 153 -10.74 -14.15 9.36
CA ASP A 153 -11.88 -14.70 8.64
C ASP A 153 -12.38 -13.67 7.63
N GLN A 154 -12.32 -14.05 6.37
CA GLN A 154 -13.08 -13.37 5.32
C GLN A 154 -14.55 -13.74 5.51
N LYS A 155 -15.31 -12.89 6.18
CA LYS A 155 -16.78 -12.93 6.15
C LYS A 155 -17.29 -12.23 4.91
#